data_e0bbcb2707ddba4a19350b4674fc3e55
#
_entry.id   e0bbcb2707ddba4a19350b4674fc3e55
#
_cell.length_a   1.000
_cell.length_b   1.000
_cell.length_c   1.000
_cell.angle_alpha   90.00
_cell.angle_beta   90.00
_cell.angle_gamma   90.00
#
_symmetry.space_group_name_H-M   'P 1'
#
loop_
_entity.id
_entity.type
_entity.pdbx_description
1 polymer ?
#
loop_
_entity_poly.entity_id
_entity_poly.type
_entity_poly.pdbx_seq_one_letter_code
_entity_poly.pdbx_strand_id
1 'polypeptide(L)'
;MAKRTKAKSNHSESGKRMAIYSGTFDPITFGHVDVIKRALPFFDEIVVLISHSGKKKPLFEAPVRKQLVEDCFKGESKVRVEVHSGLLADYARKNNIHVILRGLRGISDFDYEFQMATMNNRMNQDLQTFFLMASEQYFFINSTLIKEVISHAGDVSELVPPHVEKKLRERLC
;
A
#
# COMPACT_ATOMS: atom_id res chain seq x y z
N MET A 1 28.27 -20.90 -44.99
CA MET A 1 27.39 -19.71 -44.98
C MET A 1 26.24 -19.97 -44.02
N ALA A 2 26.32 -19.48 -42.80
CA ALA A 2 25.28 -19.68 -41.78
C ALA A 2 24.27 -18.50 -41.84
N LYS A 3 22.99 -18.81 -42.07
CA LYS A 3 21.89 -17.83 -42.09
C LYS A 3 21.61 -17.35 -40.66
N ARG A 4 21.93 -16.09 -40.37
CA ARG A 4 21.49 -15.39 -39.16
C ARG A 4 19.97 -15.18 -39.21
N THR A 5 19.25 -15.94 -38.42
CA THR A 5 17.81 -15.70 -38.20
C THR A 5 17.66 -14.44 -37.32
N LYS A 6 17.11 -13.36 -37.88
CA LYS A 6 16.74 -12.16 -37.12
C LYS A 6 15.61 -12.53 -36.16
N ALA A 7 15.88 -12.50 -34.87
CA ALA A 7 14.82 -12.52 -33.86
C ALA A 7 13.96 -11.26 -34.03
N LYS A 8 12.68 -11.46 -34.34
CA LYS A 8 11.69 -10.38 -34.32
C LYS A 8 11.50 -9.97 -32.87
N SER A 9 11.87 -8.74 -32.53
CA SER A 9 11.48 -8.14 -31.27
C SER A 9 9.96 -7.90 -31.33
N ASN A 10 9.21 -8.79 -30.68
CA ASN A 10 7.82 -8.52 -30.36
C ASN A 10 7.82 -7.39 -29.32
N HIS A 11 7.62 -6.16 -29.76
CA HIS A 11 7.11 -5.10 -28.90
C HIS A 11 5.66 -5.49 -28.60
N SER A 12 5.45 -6.25 -27.51
CA SER A 12 4.14 -6.39 -26.92
C SER A 12 3.67 -4.99 -26.51
N GLU A 13 2.43 -4.65 -26.87
CA GLU A 13 1.73 -3.49 -26.31
C GLU A 13 2.01 -3.47 -24.80
N SER A 14 2.72 -2.45 -24.32
CA SER A 14 3.11 -2.38 -22.90
C SER A 14 1.81 -2.14 -22.14
N GLY A 15 1.28 -3.19 -21.55
CA GLY A 15 0.13 -3.11 -20.64
C GLY A 15 0.42 -2.07 -19.55
N LYS A 16 -0.63 -1.44 -19.04
CA LYS A 16 -0.56 -0.44 -17.97
C LYS A 16 0.25 -1.00 -16.78
N ARG A 17 1.29 -0.29 -16.36
CA ARG A 17 2.12 -0.68 -15.21
C ARG A 17 1.36 -0.38 -13.94
N MET A 18 0.76 -1.40 -13.34
CA MET A 18 -0.06 -1.27 -12.16
C MET A 18 0.61 -1.91 -10.95
N ALA A 19 0.42 -1.32 -9.77
CA ALA A 19 0.84 -1.92 -8.50
C ALA A 19 -0.31 -1.89 -7.50
N ILE A 20 -0.33 -2.86 -6.58
CA ILE A 20 -1.21 -2.88 -5.42
C ILE A 20 -0.40 -2.48 -4.19
N TYR A 21 -0.86 -1.47 -3.47
CA TYR A 21 -0.37 -1.15 -2.14
C TYR A 21 -1.43 -1.52 -1.11
N SER A 22 -1.28 -2.70 -0.50
CA SER A 22 -2.28 -3.25 0.41
C SER A 22 -1.96 -2.95 1.87
N GLY A 23 -2.98 -2.68 2.65
CA GLY A 23 -2.83 -2.45 4.10
C GLY A 23 -4.17 -2.30 4.81
N THR A 24 -4.13 -2.27 6.14
CA THR A 24 -5.32 -1.99 6.94
C THR A 24 -5.67 -0.50 6.91
N PHE A 25 -4.67 0.39 6.88
CA PHE A 25 -4.80 1.86 6.90
C PHE A 25 -5.74 2.35 8.01
N ASP A 26 -5.46 1.94 9.24
CA ASP A 26 -6.31 2.22 10.40
C ASP A 26 -5.55 2.96 11.52
N PRO A 27 -5.23 4.26 11.27
CA PRO A 27 -5.45 5.03 10.05
C PRO A 27 -4.29 5.00 9.05
N ILE A 28 -4.47 5.67 7.90
CA ILE A 28 -3.39 6.05 7.00
C ILE A 28 -2.47 7.07 7.70
N THR A 29 -1.16 7.02 7.41
CA THR A 29 -0.13 7.88 8.00
C THR A 29 0.72 8.53 6.91
N PHE A 30 1.51 9.55 7.25
CA PHE A 30 2.45 10.14 6.30
C PHE A 30 3.48 9.13 5.77
N GLY A 31 3.83 8.10 6.55
CA GLY A 31 4.68 7.01 6.04
C GLY A 31 4.04 6.22 4.90
N HIS A 32 2.73 5.95 4.98
CA HIS A 32 2.01 5.31 3.87
C HIS A 32 1.93 6.24 2.65
N VAL A 33 1.63 7.53 2.87
CA VAL A 33 1.54 8.54 1.80
C VAL A 33 2.89 8.72 1.10
N ASP A 34 3.99 8.74 1.84
CA ASP A 34 5.37 8.84 1.31
C ASP A 34 5.68 7.69 0.35
N VAL A 35 5.46 6.45 0.78
CA VAL A 35 5.71 5.27 -0.05
C VAL A 35 4.91 5.33 -1.35
N ILE A 36 3.62 5.68 -1.29
CA ILE A 36 2.78 5.78 -2.48
C ILE A 36 3.30 6.89 -3.40
N LYS A 37 3.54 8.10 -2.90
CA LYS A 37 4.02 9.25 -3.70
C LYS A 37 5.35 8.97 -4.39
N ARG A 38 6.28 8.32 -3.69
CA ARG A 38 7.60 7.96 -4.25
C ARG A 38 7.51 6.83 -5.26
N ALA A 39 6.47 6.01 -5.22
CA ALA A 39 6.24 4.95 -6.20
C ALA A 39 5.53 5.45 -7.47
N LEU A 40 4.76 6.55 -7.42
CA LEU A 40 3.97 7.07 -8.56
C LEU A 40 4.77 7.26 -9.88
N PRO A 41 6.06 7.68 -9.88
CA PRO A 41 6.84 7.81 -11.11
C PRO A 41 7.07 6.48 -11.86
N PHE A 42 7.00 5.34 -11.15
CA PHE A 42 7.31 4.03 -11.71
C PHE A 42 6.07 3.29 -12.25
N PHE A 43 4.87 3.76 -11.87
CA PHE A 43 3.60 3.12 -12.22
C PHE A 43 2.65 4.09 -12.92
N ASP A 44 1.79 3.53 -13.76
CA ASP A 44 0.72 4.26 -14.41
C ASP A 44 -0.53 4.31 -13.52
N GLU A 45 -0.64 3.36 -12.57
CA GLU A 45 -1.67 3.35 -11.54
C GLU A 45 -1.20 2.58 -10.29
N ILE A 46 -1.54 3.09 -9.12
CA ILE A 46 -1.39 2.40 -7.83
C ILE A 46 -2.77 2.18 -7.23
N VAL A 47 -3.14 0.92 -7.01
CA VAL A 47 -4.35 0.56 -6.30
C VAL A 47 -4.04 0.45 -4.81
N VAL A 48 -4.53 1.42 -4.03
CA VAL A 48 -4.45 1.34 -2.56
C VAL A 48 -5.59 0.44 -2.09
N LEU A 49 -5.23 -0.77 -1.66
CA LEU A 49 -6.18 -1.82 -1.33
C LEU A 49 -6.35 -1.95 0.17
N ILE A 50 -7.50 -1.49 0.67
CA ILE A 50 -7.84 -1.56 2.08
C ILE A 50 -8.29 -2.98 2.42
N SER A 51 -7.51 -3.66 3.24
CA SER A 51 -7.80 -5.03 3.65
C SER A 51 -8.69 -5.09 4.90
N HIS A 52 -9.53 -6.11 4.95
CA HIS A 52 -10.16 -6.54 6.19
C HIS A 52 -9.17 -7.38 7.00
N SER A 53 -8.75 -6.89 8.18
CA SER A 53 -8.00 -7.70 9.13
C SER A 53 -8.98 -8.57 9.92
N GLY A 54 -9.00 -9.88 9.65
CA GLY A 54 -9.87 -10.82 10.38
C GLY A 54 -9.49 -11.01 11.86
N LYS A 55 -8.31 -10.53 12.31
CA LYS A 55 -7.77 -10.78 13.66
C LYS A 55 -7.90 -9.62 14.63
N LYS A 56 -8.07 -8.38 14.17
CA LYS A 56 -8.22 -7.19 15.03
C LYS A 56 -9.40 -6.36 14.56
N LYS A 57 -10.26 -5.96 15.49
CA LYS A 57 -11.32 -5.00 15.19
C LYS A 57 -10.65 -3.65 14.89
N PRO A 58 -10.76 -3.10 13.68
CA PRO A 58 -10.18 -1.81 13.36
C PRO A 58 -10.91 -0.68 14.12
N LEU A 59 -10.21 0.44 14.34
CA LEU A 59 -10.81 1.63 14.96
C LEU A 59 -11.89 2.24 14.05
N PHE A 60 -11.60 2.26 12.74
CA PHE A 60 -12.50 2.77 11.71
C PHE A 60 -13.00 1.66 10.79
N GLU A 61 -14.28 1.68 10.49
CA GLU A 61 -14.88 0.80 9.48
C GLU A 61 -14.27 1.05 8.08
N ALA A 62 -14.32 0.03 7.23
CA ALA A 62 -13.67 0.08 5.92
C ALA A 62 -14.07 1.28 5.04
N PRO A 63 -15.35 1.73 4.99
CA PRO A 63 -15.72 2.93 4.23
C PRO A 63 -15.04 4.20 4.74
N VAL A 64 -14.89 4.35 6.07
CA VAL A 64 -14.21 5.51 6.68
C VAL A 64 -12.73 5.48 6.33
N ARG A 65 -12.07 4.32 6.45
CA ARG A 65 -10.65 4.17 6.08
C ARG A 65 -10.42 4.48 4.60
N LYS A 66 -11.34 4.04 3.73
CA LYS A 66 -11.33 4.36 2.30
C LYS A 66 -11.38 5.87 2.08
N GLN A 67 -12.33 6.56 2.69
CA GLN A 67 -12.46 8.02 2.56
C GLN A 67 -11.21 8.75 3.03
N LEU A 68 -10.64 8.34 4.19
CA LEU A 68 -9.41 8.95 4.71
C LEU A 68 -8.22 8.80 3.74
N VAL A 69 -8.13 7.66 3.06
CA VAL A 69 -7.10 7.43 2.04
C VAL A 69 -7.38 8.25 0.78
N GLU A 70 -8.61 8.27 0.28
CA GLU A 70 -9.00 9.06 -0.90
C GLU A 70 -8.72 10.55 -0.71
N ASP A 71 -9.00 11.10 0.48
CA ASP A 71 -8.73 12.49 0.81
C ASP A 71 -7.23 12.84 0.78
N CYS A 72 -6.33 11.86 1.07
CA CYS A 72 -4.88 12.05 0.96
C CYS A 72 -4.40 12.23 -0.48
N PHE A 73 -5.15 11.69 -1.44
CA PHE A 73 -4.76 11.65 -2.86
C PHE A 73 -5.74 12.38 -3.76
N LYS A 74 -6.51 13.30 -3.20
CA LYS A 74 -7.48 14.09 -3.95
C LYS A 74 -6.78 14.86 -5.08
N GLY A 75 -7.22 14.61 -6.31
CA GLY A 75 -6.61 15.19 -7.52
C GLY A 75 -5.45 14.35 -8.13
N GLU A 76 -5.02 13.26 -7.49
CA GLU A 76 -4.03 12.34 -8.05
C GLU A 76 -4.72 11.21 -8.83
N SER A 77 -4.76 11.36 -10.15
CA SER A 77 -5.47 10.43 -11.04
C SER A 77 -4.85 9.03 -11.13
N LYS A 78 -3.60 8.88 -10.69
CA LYS A 78 -2.90 7.59 -10.70
C LYS A 78 -3.17 6.74 -9.45
N VAL A 79 -3.89 7.26 -8.46
CA VAL A 79 -4.23 6.53 -7.24
C VAL A 79 -5.70 6.16 -7.24
N ARG A 80 -5.97 4.86 -7.14
CA ARG A 80 -7.32 4.31 -6.98
C ARG A 80 -7.42 3.60 -5.64
N VAL A 81 -8.50 3.83 -4.90
CA VAL A 81 -8.69 3.24 -3.56
C VAL A 81 -9.84 2.26 -3.58
N GLU A 82 -9.58 1.04 -3.17
CA GLU A 82 -10.59 -0.02 -3.08
C GLU A 82 -10.57 -0.73 -1.73
N VAL A 83 -11.72 -1.31 -1.36
CA VAL A 83 -11.85 -2.20 -0.20
C VAL A 83 -11.92 -3.63 -0.72
N HIS A 84 -11.14 -4.52 -0.12
CA HIS A 84 -11.14 -5.92 -0.49
C HIS A 84 -11.14 -6.84 0.73
N SER A 85 -11.97 -7.87 0.64
CA SER A 85 -11.99 -9.00 1.57
C SER A 85 -11.59 -10.26 0.82
N GLY A 86 -10.49 -10.89 1.21
CA GLY A 86 -10.00 -12.11 0.57
C GLY A 86 -8.49 -12.09 0.35
N LEU A 87 -7.99 -13.04 -0.43
CA LEU A 87 -6.57 -13.16 -0.70
C LEU A 87 -6.11 -12.08 -1.70
N LEU A 88 -4.99 -11.44 -1.39
CA LEU A 88 -4.37 -10.44 -2.25
C LEU A 88 -3.97 -11.01 -3.61
N ALA A 89 -3.47 -12.25 -3.61
CA ALA A 89 -3.10 -12.97 -4.83
C ALA A 89 -4.29 -13.18 -5.80
N ASP A 90 -5.49 -13.41 -5.27
CA ASP A 90 -6.71 -13.58 -6.08
C ASP A 90 -7.20 -12.24 -6.64
N TYR A 91 -7.13 -11.18 -5.82
CA TYR A 91 -7.42 -9.83 -6.29
C TYR A 91 -6.48 -9.42 -7.43
N ALA A 92 -5.18 -9.66 -7.26
CA ALA A 92 -4.16 -9.37 -8.26
C ALA A 92 -4.42 -10.10 -9.58
N ARG A 93 -4.70 -11.42 -9.51
CA ARG A 93 -5.00 -12.24 -10.68
C ARG A 93 -6.26 -11.74 -11.41
N LYS A 94 -7.33 -11.47 -10.67
CA LYS A 94 -8.61 -10.98 -11.25
C LYS A 94 -8.45 -9.65 -11.98
N ASN A 95 -7.57 -8.78 -11.50
CA ASN A 95 -7.36 -7.44 -12.04
C ASN A 95 -6.13 -7.34 -12.96
N ASN A 96 -5.47 -8.47 -13.28
CA ASN A 96 -4.26 -8.53 -14.11
C ASN A 96 -3.16 -7.59 -13.60
N ILE A 97 -2.93 -7.57 -12.27
CA ILE A 97 -1.89 -6.78 -11.62
C ILE A 97 -0.79 -7.72 -11.16
N HIS A 98 0.45 -7.42 -11.55
CA HIS A 98 1.60 -8.29 -11.32
C HIS A 98 2.55 -7.78 -10.23
N VAL A 99 2.30 -6.60 -9.66
CA VAL A 99 3.19 -5.99 -8.67
C VAL A 99 2.44 -5.67 -7.39
N ILE A 100 2.98 -6.13 -6.27
CA ILE A 100 2.65 -5.65 -4.93
C ILE A 100 3.75 -4.68 -4.51
N LEU A 101 3.37 -3.48 -4.09
CA LEU A 101 4.25 -2.51 -3.45
C LEU A 101 4.14 -2.65 -1.93
N ARG A 102 5.29 -2.69 -1.23
CA ARG A 102 5.35 -2.72 0.23
C ARG A 102 6.37 -1.71 0.73
N GLY A 103 6.01 -0.99 1.79
CA GLY A 103 6.94 -0.13 2.52
C GLY A 103 7.69 -0.93 3.59
N LEU A 104 9.00 -0.79 3.66
CA LEU A 104 9.83 -1.34 4.75
C LEU A 104 10.32 -0.20 5.63
N ARG A 105 10.10 -0.30 6.95
CA ARG A 105 10.53 0.69 7.93
C ARG A 105 11.82 0.29 8.63
N GLY A 106 12.14 -1.01 8.66
CA GLY A 106 13.33 -1.52 9.29
C GLY A 106 13.46 -3.03 9.13
N ILE A 107 14.53 -3.57 9.69
CA ILE A 107 14.84 -5.02 9.63
C ILE A 107 13.72 -5.86 10.27
N SER A 108 13.09 -5.36 11.33
CA SER A 108 11.99 -6.04 12.02
C SER A 108 10.75 -6.27 11.16
N ASP A 109 10.50 -5.42 10.15
CA ASP A 109 9.39 -5.60 9.22
C ASP A 109 9.73 -6.64 8.14
N PHE A 110 11.03 -6.78 7.81
CA PHE A 110 11.48 -7.54 6.64
C PHE A 110 11.09 -9.02 6.72
N ASP A 111 11.28 -9.67 7.85
CA ASP A 111 10.99 -11.11 7.98
C ASP A 111 9.53 -11.42 7.69
N TYR A 112 8.61 -10.62 8.24
CA TYR A 112 7.17 -10.79 7.99
C TYR A 112 6.80 -10.48 6.54
N GLU A 113 7.31 -9.37 6.00
CA GLU A 113 7.03 -8.95 4.64
C GLU A 113 7.61 -9.93 3.62
N PHE A 114 8.79 -10.50 3.88
CA PHE A 114 9.40 -11.53 3.06
C PHE A 114 8.57 -12.83 3.03
N GLN A 115 8.07 -13.27 4.20
CA GLN A 115 7.18 -14.43 4.28
C GLN A 115 5.89 -14.17 3.48
N MET A 116 5.29 -13.00 3.61
CA MET A 116 4.10 -12.62 2.86
C MET A 116 4.34 -12.55 1.36
N ALA A 117 5.48 -11.98 0.93
CA ALA A 117 5.87 -11.93 -0.48
C ALA A 117 6.03 -13.33 -1.07
N THR A 118 6.73 -14.21 -0.36
CA THR A 118 6.92 -15.62 -0.75
C THR A 118 5.58 -16.35 -0.86
N MET A 119 4.68 -16.16 0.09
CA MET A 119 3.36 -16.79 0.07
C MET A 119 2.50 -16.27 -1.08
N ASN A 120 2.48 -14.95 -1.31
CA ASN A 120 1.75 -14.36 -2.44
C ASN A 120 2.27 -14.87 -3.79
N ASN A 121 3.58 -14.95 -3.98
CA ASN A 121 4.18 -15.50 -5.19
C ASN A 121 3.85 -16.99 -5.37
N ARG A 122 3.83 -17.77 -4.28
CA ARG A 122 3.41 -19.19 -4.34
C ARG A 122 1.96 -19.36 -4.78
N MET A 123 1.06 -18.47 -4.38
CA MET A 123 -0.35 -18.49 -4.76
C MET A 123 -0.60 -17.94 -6.17
N ASN A 124 0.25 -17.02 -6.63
CA ASN A 124 0.20 -16.43 -7.96
C ASN A 124 1.64 -16.14 -8.43
N GLN A 125 2.19 -17.02 -9.27
CA GLN A 125 3.60 -16.97 -9.72
C GLN A 125 3.95 -15.72 -10.52
N ASP A 126 2.97 -15.07 -11.15
CA ASP A 126 3.16 -13.83 -11.90
C ASP A 126 3.21 -12.60 -10.97
N LEU A 127 2.96 -12.77 -9.67
CA LEU A 127 2.87 -11.67 -8.71
C LEU A 127 4.20 -11.46 -7.99
N GLN A 128 4.82 -10.32 -8.20
CA GLN A 128 6.10 -9.94 -7.59
C GLN A 128 5.90 -8.86 -6.53
N THR A 129 6.71 -8.89 -5.47
CA THR A 129 6.67 -7.86 -4.43
C THR A 129 7.86 -6.93 -4.55
N PHE A 130 7.58 -5.63 -4.66
CA PHE A 130 8.57 -4.56 -4.69
C PHE A 130 8.60 -3.89 -3.33
N PHE A 131 9.77 -3.86 -2.73
CA PHE A 131 9.98 -3.22 -1.45
C PHE A 131 10.54 -1.81 -1.64
N LEU A 132 9.91 -0.83 -1.01
CA LEU A 132 10.40 0.54 -0.95
C LEU A 132 10.71 0.91 0.49
N MET A 133 11.94 1.33 0.77
CA MET A 133 12.32 1.79 2.10
C MET A 133 11.55 3.06 2.45
N ALA A 134 10.98 3.11 3.65
CA ALA A 134 10.37 4.33 4.17
C ALA A 134 11.42 5.44 4.29
N SER A 135 11.02 6.69 4.09
CA SER A 135 11.88 7.84 4.33
C SER A 135 12.27 7.91 5.81
N GLU A 136 13.47 8.41 6.10
CA GLU A 136 14.05 8.45 7.45
C GLU A 136 13.10 9.07 8.49
N GLN A 137 12.42 10.15 8.12
CA GLN A 137 11.47 10.85 8.97
C GLN A 137 10.21 10.04 9.32
N TYR A 138 9.91 8.91 8.62
CA TYR A 138 8.70 8.13 8.79
C TYR A 138 8.96 6.67 9.19
N PHE A 139 10.22 6.24 9.31
CA PHE A 139 10.52 4.82 9.56
C PHE A 139 9.98 4.29 10.90
N PHE A 140 9.82 5.17 11.92
CA PHE A 140 9.30 4.79 13.24
C PHE A 140 7.77 4.82 13.33
N ILE A 141 7.08 5.34 12.29
CA ILE A 141 5.63 5.57 12.33
C ILE A 141 4.87 4.27 12.06
N ASN A 142 3.92 3.97 12.94
CA ASN A 142 2.91 2.95 12.70
C ASN A 142 1.55 3.37 13.26
N SER A 143 0.47 2.84 12.68
CA SER A 143 -0.90 3.24 13.05
C SER A 143 -1.27 2.88 14.50
N THR A 144 -0.65 1.86 15.09
CA THR A 144 -0.89 1.47 16.49
C THR A 144 -0.34 2.53 17.43
N LEU A 145 0.92 2.94 17.24
CA LEU A 145 1.56 3.99 18.02
C LEU A 145 0.78 5.31 17.95
N ILE A 146 0.33 5.70 16.74
CA ILE A 146 -0.46 6.93 16.56
C ILE A 146 -1.76 6.89 17.37
N LYS A 147 -2.48 5.77 17.37
CA LYS A 147 -3.71 5.61 18.16
C LYS A 147 -3.41 5.71 19.66
N GLU A 148 -2.31 5.14 20.11
CA GLU A 148 -1.87 5.21 21.50
C GLU A 148 -1.54 6.65 21.92
N VAL A 149 -0.72 7.36 21.13
CA VAL A 149 -0.34 8.75 21.42
C VAL A 149 -1.58 9.65 21.51
N ILE A 150 -2.50 9.55 20.55
CA ILE A 150 -3.74 10.35 20.56
C ILE A 150 -4.64 10.01 21.75
N SER A 151 -4.75 8.74 22.13
CA SER A 151 -5.58 8.34 23.28
C SER A 151 -5.10 8.96 24.61
N HIS A 152 -3.85 9.42 24.65
CA HIS A 152 -3.26 10.18 25.76
C HIS A 152 -3.14 11.69 25.46
N ALA A 153 -3.96 12.21 24.53
CA ALA A 153 -3.98 13.61 24.09
C ALA A 153 -2.64 14.13 23.51
N GLY A 154 -1.74 13.21 23.08
CA GLY A 154 -0.47 13.57 22.47
C GLY A 154 -0.63 14.20 21.08
N ASP A 155 0.43 14.85 20.61
CA ASP A 155 0.50 15.47 19.29
C ASP A 155 0.96 14.46 18.23
N VAL A 156 0.22 14.38 17.13
CA VAL A 156 0.53 13.54 15.96
C VAL A 156 0.44 14.32 14.64
N SER A 157 0.43 15.64 14.70
CA SER A 157 0.23 16.53 13.56
C SER A 157 1.27 16.35 12.44
N GLU A 158 2.50 15.95 12.79
CA GLU A 158 3.56 15.63 11.83
C GLU A 158 3.58 14.17 11.36
N LEU A 159 2.68 13.33 11.89
CA LEU A 159 2.68 11.89 11.64
C LEU A 159 1.53 11.44 10.75
N VAL A 160 0.43 12.21 10.73
CA VAL A 160 -0.78 11.93 9.95
C VAL A 160 -1.31 13.18 9.27
N PRO A 161 -2.03 13.05 8.14
CA PRO A 161 -2.70 14.19 7.51
C PRO A 161 -3.73 14.86 8.46
N PRO A 162 -3.96 16.18 8.36
CA PRO A 162 -4.83 16.93 9.29
C PRO A 162 -6.27 16.38 9.39
N HIS A 163 -6.86 15.92 8.28
CA HIS A 163 -8.19 15.31 8.28
C HIS A 163 -8.23 13.96 9.00
N VAL A 164 -7.11 13.23 8.98
CA VAL A 164 -6.95 11.95 9.71
C VAL A 164 -6.82 12.22 11.21
N GLU A 165 -5.99 13.20 11.60
CA GLU A 165 -5.85 13.62 13.00
C GLU A 165 -7.19 14.05 13.58
N LYS A 166 -7.92 14.93 12.89
CA LYS A 166 -9.27 15.35 13.28
C LYS A 166 -10.16 14.14 13.55
N LYS A 167 -10.18 13.17 12.62
CA LYS A 167 -11.04 11.99 12.75
C LYS A 167 -10.63 11.08 13.92
N LEU A 168 -9.33 10.98 14.18
CA LEU A 168 -8.81 10.25 15.34
C LEU A 168 -9.24 10.90 16.66
N ARG A 169 -9.10 12.23 16.78
CA ARG A 169 -9.51 12.96 17.98
C ARG A 169 -11.01 12.84 18.23
N GLU A 170 -11.85 12.94 17.21
CA GLU A 170 -13.31 12.72 17.32
C GLU A 170 -13.68 11.33 17.85
N ARG A 171 -12.80 10.35 17.68
CA ARG A 171 -13.08 8.94 18.04
C ARG A 171 -12.44 8.50 19.36
N LEU A 172 -11.31 9.09 19.75
CA LEU A 172 -10.47 8.62 20.87
C LEU A 172 -10.38 9.64 22.03
N CYS A 173 -10.72 10.90 21.79
CA CYS A 173 -10.80 11.94 22.79
C CYS A 173 -12.25 12.38 23.01
#